data_7d354a142e77322e801b19330892e045
#
_entry.id   7d354a142e77322e801b19330892e045
#
_cell.length_a   1.000
_cell.length_b   1.000
_cell.length_c   1.000
_cell.angle_alpha   90.00
_cell.angle_beta   90.00
_cell.angle_gamma   90.00
#
_symmetry.space_group_name_H-M   'P 1'
#
loop_
_entity.id
_entity.type
_entity.pdbx_description
1 polymer ?
#
loop_
_entity_poly.entity_id
_entity_poly.type
_entity_poly.pdbx_seq_one_letter_code
_entity_poly.pdbx_strand_id
1 'polypeptide(L)'
;MIQWAPFASSNPEPADSVPHYGSPSNLGALNRATETVNWAEASAYGDNARKVYIKEFKDGQLAVETLYVPIAIMAKLVGGTVESGSEANLHLGSEDAPPYGGLAFYVSAMTDGGDKYYQAIWYPKVKASLDAKDYNTKGDSIVLNNAKLTFAIQACKTGDWKILSPEFGTEAEAVSWINDKIKATT
;
A
#
# COMPACT_ATOMS: atom_id res chain seq x y z
N MET A 1 -7.57 9.39 3.12
CA MET A 1 -6.81 9.49 1.85
C MET A 1 -5.81 8.35 1.78
N ILE A 2 -5.65 7.71 0.63
CA ILE A 2 -4.61 6.72 0.35
C ILE A 2 -3.91 7.08 -0.96
N GLN A 3 -2.59 7.07 -0.97
CA GLN A 3 -1.77 7.40 -2.13
C GLN A 3 -0.85 6.24 -2.49
N TRP A 4 -0.65 6.04 -3.78
CA TRP A 4 0.31 5.11 -4.34
C TRP A 4 1.15 5.81 -5.42
N ALA A 5 2.44 5.49 -5.47
CA ALA A 5 3.31 5.95 -6.54
C ALA A 5 4.14 4.78 -7.08
N PRO A 6 4.26 4.61 -8.40
CA PRO A 6 5.14 3.61 -8.98
C PRO A 6 6.59 3.94 -8.66
N PHE A 7 7.47 2.97 -8.69
CA PHE A 7 8.90 3.23 -8.64
C PHE A 7 9.35 4.11 -9.80
N ALA A 8 10.35 4.95 -9.56
CA ALA A 8 10.95 5.76 -10.59
C ALA A 8 11.61 4.88 -11.67
N SER A 9 11.64 5.37 -12.91
CA SER A 9 12.26 4.65 -14.03
C SER A 9 13.78 4.52 -13.90
N SER A 10 14.42 5.47 -13.20
CA SER A 10 15.86 5.52 -12.98
C SER A 10 16.19 5.32 -11.51
N ASN A 11 17.09 4.39 -11.21
CA ASN A 11 17.56 4.05 -9.88
C ASN A 11 16.42 3.93 -8.83
N PRO A 12 15.44 3.02 -9.02
CA PRO A 12 14.24 2.97 -8.20
C PRO A 12 14.51 2.58 -6.74
N GLU A 13 15.54 1.79 -6.49
CA GLU A 13 15.95 1.36 -5.14
C GLU A 13 17.45 1.60 -4.95
N PRO A 14 17.87 2.81 -4.58
CA PRO A 14 19.27 3.05 -4.22
C PRO A 14 19.65 2.25 -2.95
N ALA A 15 20.94 1.92 -2.81
CA ALA A 15 21.41 1.07 -1.72
C ALA A 15 21.29 1.74 -0.34
N ASP A 16 21.48 3.06 -0.31
CA ASP A 16 21.66 3.81 0.93
C ASP A 16 20.49 4.76 1.25
N SER A 17 19.39 4.64 0.54
CA SER A 17 18.20 5.48 0.76
C SER A 17 16.90 4.75 0.44
N VAL A 18 15.81 5.35 0.88
CA VAL A 18 14.46 4.87 0.57
C VAL A 18 14.21 4.88 -0.94
N PRO A 19 13.27 4.05 -1.43
CA PRO A 19 12.96 3.99 -2.86
C PRO A 19 12.55 5.34 -3.44
N HIS A 20 12.92 5.55 -4.70
CA HIS A 20 12.52 6.69 -5.50
C HIS A 20 11.23 6.39 -6.25
N TYR A 21 10.34 7.36 -6.30
CA TYR A 21 9.02 7.20 -6.90
C TYR A 21 8.81 8.10 -8.11
N GLY A 22 7.94 7.65 -9.00
CA GLY A 22 7.32 8.46 -10.02
C GLY A 22 6.14 9.28 -9.47
N SER A 23 5.30 9.80 -10.37
CA SER A 23 4.18 10.64 -9.97
C SER A 23 3.15 9.87 -9.12
N PRO A 24 2.81 10.38 -7.92
CA PRO A 24 1.83 9.75 -7.05
C PRO A 24 0.41 9.82 -7.63
N SER A 25 -0.41 8.85 -7.28
CA SER A 25 -1.82 8.74 -7.64
C SER A 25 -2.65 8.53 -6.38
N ASN A 26 -3.76 9.24 -6.27
CA ASN A 26 -4.71 9.06 -5.16
C ASN A 26 -5.65 7.90 -5.49
N LEU A 27 -5.69 6.88 -4.65
CA LEU A 27 -6.57 5.71 -4.79
C LEU A 27 -8.00 5.95 -4.27
N GLY A 28 -8.32 7.19 -3.89
CA GLY A 28 -9.63 7.55 -3.38
C GLY A 28 -9.74 7.55 -1.85
N ALA A 29 -10.97 7.49 -1.38
CA ALA A 29 -11.24 7.44 0.05
C ALA A 29 -11.04 6.02 0.58
N LEU A 30 -10.13 5.88 1.54
CA LEU A 30 -9.88 4.63 2.24
C LEU A 30 -11.07 4.31 3.16
N ASN A 31 -11.68 3.14 2.96
CA ASN A 31 -12.71 2.61 3.85
C ASN A 31 -12.10 1.67 4.89
N ARG A 32 -11.24 0.74 4.45
CA ARG A 32 -10.61 -0.25 5.30
C ARG A 32 -9.23 -0.63 4.77
N ALA A 33 -8.30 -0.88 5.68
CA ALA A 33 -7.02 -1.51 5.39
C ALA A 33 -6.78 -2.64 6.40
N THR A 34 -6.40 -3.83 5.91
CA THR A 34 -6.10 -4.99 6.75
C THR A 34 -4.73 -5.52 6.38
N GLU A 35 -3.82 -5.51 7.33
CA GLU A 35 -2.45 -5.98 7.17
C GLU A 35 -2.29 -7.40 7.71
N THR A 36 -1.59 -8.24 6.96
CA THR A 36 -1.14 -9.56 7.39
C THR A 36 0.36 -9.65 7.16
N VAL A 37 1.11 -10.03 8.19
CA VAL A 37 2.58 -10.09 8.15
C VAL A 37 3.03 -11.53 8.39
N ASN A 38 3.91 -12.03 7.52
CA ASN A 38 4.53 -13.33 7.64
C ASN A 38 5.96 -13.18 8.15
N TRP A 39 6.33 -14.01 9.12
CA TRP A 39 7.63 -14.02 9.75
C TRP A 39 8.38 -15.30 9.44
N ALA A 40 9.68 -15.19 9.18
CA ALA A 40 10.59 -16.32 9.19
C ALA A 40 11.10 -16.52 10.62
N GLU A 41 10.96 -17.73 11.15
CA GLU A 41 11.32 -18.04 12.52
C GLU A 41 12.32 -19.21 12.54
N ALA A 42 13.39 -19.07 13.31
CA ALA A 42 14.35 -20.13 13.56
C ALA A 42 14.65 -20.24 15.05
N SER A 43 14.79 -21.47 15.54
CA SER A 43 15.15 -21.76 16.93
C SER A 43 16.28 -22.77 16.99
N ALA A 44 17.27 -22.52 17.85
CA ALA A 44 18.31 -23.49 18.18
C ALA A 44 18.20 -23.89 19.66
N TYR A 45 18.31 -25.19 19.93
CA TYR A 45 18.23 -25.78 21.25
C TYR A 45 19.60 -26.31 21.66
N GLY A 46 19.94 -26.17 22.96
CA GLY A 46 21.09 -26.74 23.59
C GLY A 46 20.82 -27.00 25.07
N ASP A 47 21.33 -28.08 25.63
CA ASP A 47 21.15 -28.47 27.03
C ASP A 47 19.67 -28.50 27.47
N ASN A 48 18.82 -29.08 26.63
CA ASN A 48 17.35 -29.15 26.83
C ASN A 48 16.61 -27.80 26.96
N ALA A 49 17.25 -26.69 26.54
CA ALA A 49 16.65 -25.36 26.53
C ALA A 49 16.78 -24.68 25.18
N ARG A 50 15.82 -23.80 24.82
CA ARG A 50 15.94 -22.95 23.63
C ARG A 50 16.98 -21.88 23.90
N LYS A 51 18.11 -21.93 23.18
CA LYS A 51 19.24 -21.00 23.33
C LYS A 51 19.17 -19.80 22.41
N VAL A 52 18.60 -19.99 21.20
CA VAL A 52 18.49 -18.93 20.19
C VAL A 52 17.09 -18.96 19.60
N TYR A 53 16.50 -17.78 19.43
CA TYR A 53 15.28 -17.56 18.68
C TYR A 53 15.45 -16.34 17.79
N ILE A 54 15.29 -16.53 16.48
CA ILE A 54 15.40 -15.48 15.47
C ILE A 54 14.02 -15.35 14.82
N LYS A 55 13.56 -14.11 14.68
CA LYS A 55 12.32 -13.78 14.00
C LYS A 55 12.56 -12.60 13.07
N GLU A 56 12.43 -12.82 11.77
CA GLU A 56 12.69 -11.83 10.73
C GLU A 56 11.46 -11.64 9.85
N PHE A 57 11.25 -10.42 9.36
CA PHE A 57 10.21 -10.13 8.38
C PHE A 57 10.49 -10.92 7.10
N LYS A 58 9.51 -11.67 6.63
CA LYS A 58 9.59 -12.43 5.38
C LYS A 58 8.87 -11.69 4.25
N ASP A 59 7.58 -11.50 4.40
CA ASP A 59 6.69 -10.82 3.47
C ASP A 59 5.40 -10.41 4.19
N GLY A 60 4.55 -9.65 3.51
CA GLY A 60 3.23 -9.31 4.03
C GLY A 60 2.25 -9.02 2.92
N GLN A 61 0.99 -8.88 3.32
CA GLN A 61 -0.10 -8.47 2.46
C GLN A 61 -0.90 -7.36 3.12
N LEU A 62 -1.32 -6.39 2.32
CA LEU A 62 -2.22 -5.32 2.72
C LEU A 62 -3.46 -5.35 1.83
N ALA A 63 -4.59 -5.78 2.38
CA ALA A 63 -5.88 -5.68 1.72
C ALA A 63 -6.48 -4.29 1.98
N VAL A 64 -6.81 -3.57 0.93
CA VAL A 64 -7.32 -2.20 0.95
C VAL A 64 -8.69 -2.15 0.29
N GLU A 65 -9.64 -1.54 0.96
CA GLU A 65 -10.95 -1.22 0.41
C GLU A 65 -11.09 0.29 0.26
N THR A 66 -11.38 0.73 -0.96
CA THR A 66 -11.66 2.13 -1.27
C THR A 66 -13.05 2.26 -1.90
N LEU A 67 -13.65 3.44 -1.83
CA LEU A 67 -14.97 3.66 -2.42
C LEU A 67 -14.94 3.52 -3.94
N TYR A 68 -13.89 4.03 -4.58
CA TYR A 68 -13.74 4.01 -6.02
C TYR A 68 -12.29 4.23 -6.43
N VAL A 69 -11.84 3.50 -7.45
CA VAL A 69 -10.53 3.71 -8.09
C VAL A 69 -10.76 3.99 -9.59
N PRO A 70 -10.30 5.14 -10.11
CA PRO A 70 -10.40 5.44 -11.54
C PRO A 70 -9.68 4.41 -12.41
N ILE A 71 -10.26 4.11 -13.58
CA ILE A 71 -9.70 3.11 -14.53
C ILE A 71 -8.25 3.41 -14.89
N ALA A 72 -7.91 4.68 -15.11
CA ALA A 72 -6.53 5.08 -15.44
C ALA A 72 -5.53 4.79 -14.30
N ILE A 73 -5.96 4.87 -13.04
CA ILE A 73 -5.12 4.51 -11.89
C ILE A 73 -5.05 3.00 -11.74
N MET A 74 -6.17 2.30 -11.95
CA MET A 74 -6.21 0.84 -11.94
C MET A 74 -5.24 0.26 -12.98
N ALA A 75 -5.22 0.80 -14.20
CA ALA A 75 -4.29 0.39 -15.26
C ALA A 75 -2.82 0.50 -14.80
N LYS A 76 -2.46 1.63 -14.18
CA LYS A 76 -1.10 1.84 -13.64
C LYS A 76 -0.75 0.84 -12.54
N LEU A 77 -1.70 0.52 -11.66
CA LEU A 77 -1.50 -0.42 -10.56
C LEU A 77 -1.22 -1.84 -11.03
N VAL A 78 -1.92 -2.28 -12.07
CA VAL A 78 -1.86 -3.67 -12.55
C VAL A 78 -1.00 -3.86 -13.80
N GLY A 79 -0.49 -2.77 -14.38
CA GLY A 79 0.31 -2.82 -15.61
C GLY A 79 -0.53 -3.00 -16.88
N GLY A 80 -1.86 -2.82 -16.80
CA GLY A 80 -2.74 -2.91 -17.94
C GLY A 80 -2.69 -1.68 -18.84
N THR A 81 -3.30 -1.76 -20.01
CA THR A 81 -3.37 -0.67 -21.00
C THR A 81 -4.78 -0.09 -21.07
N VAL A 82 -4.85 1.24 -21.17
CA VAL A 82 -6.11 1.95 -21.38
C VAL A 82 -6.16 2.44 -22.83
N GLU A 83 -7.26 2.16 -23.53
CA GLU A 83 -7.47 2.70 -24.87
C GLU A 83 -7.57 4.22 -24.85
N SER A 84 -7.08 4.82 -25.93
CA SER A 84 -7.23 6.26 -26.14
C SER A 84 -8.57 6.53 -26.83
N GLY A 85 -9.41 7.39 -26.22
CA GLY A 85 -10.71 7.78 -26.78
C GLY A 85 -11.73 8.18 -25.71
N SER A 86 -12.94 8.51 -26.15
CA SER A 86 -14.04 8.89 -25.26
C SER A 86 -14.59 7.71 -24.44
N GLU A 87 -14.35 6.48 -24.89
CA GLU A 87 -14.74 5.23 -24.22
C GLU A 87 -13.47 4.42 -23.93
N ALA A 88 -12.73 4.85 -22.89
CA ALA A 88 -11.46 4.23 -22.52
C ALA A 88 -11.70 2.87 -21.82
N ASN A 89 -11.51 1.78 -22.55
CA ASN A 89 -11.54 0.43 -21.99
C ASN A 89 -10.19 0.10 -21.35
N LEU A 90 -10.22 -0.59 -20.20
CA LEU A 90 -9.03 -1.18 -19.57
C LEU A 90 -8.85 -2.61 -20.08
N HIS A 91 -7.75 -2.85 -20.77
CA HIS A 91 -7.34 -4.17 -21.21
C HIS A 91 -6.37 -4.77 -20.19
N LEU A 92 -6.67 -5.98 -19.74
CA LEU A 92 -5.84 -6.78 -18.86
C LEU A 92 -5.38 -8.01 -19.63
N GLY A 93 -4.08 -8.10 -19.88
CA GLY A 93 -3.44 -9.21 -20.58
C GLY A 93 -2.83 -10.22 -19.60
N SER A 94 -2.59 -11.42 -20.09
CA SER A 94 -1.93 -12.48 -19.31
C SER A 94 -0.46 -12.17 -18.96
N GLU A 95 0.15 -11.26 -19.68
CA GLU A 95 1.55 -10.85 -19.51
C GLU A 95 1.71 -9.52 -18.77
N ASP A 96 0.61 -8.91 -18.32
CA ASP A 96 0.66 -7.66 -17.58
C ASP A 96 1.41 -7.87 -16.26
N ALA A 97 2.41 -7.01 -16.02
CA ALA A 97 3.24 -7.05 -14.84
C ALA A 97 2.99 -5.82 -13.97
N PRO A 98 2.30 -5.96 -12.83
CA PRO A 98 2.13 -4.87 -11.89
C PRO A 98 3.48 -4.28 -11.48
N PRO A 99 3.68 -2.95 -11.56
CA PRO A 99 4.92 -2.33 -11.14
C PRO A 99 5.06 -2.34 -9.61
N TYR A 100 6.30 -2.32 -9.13
CA TYR A 100 6.57 -1.97 -7.74
C TYR A 100 6.29 -0.49 -7.51
N GLY A 101 5.91 -0.15 -6.28
CA GLY A 101 5.68 1.23 -5.88
C GLY A 101 5.63 1.37 -4.37
N GLY A 102 5.44 2.60 -3.91
CA GLY A 102 5.17 2.93 -2.52
C GLY A 102 3.68 3.16 -2.29
N LEU A 103 3.20 2.83 -1.10
CA LEU A 103 1.82 3.06 -0.67
C LEU A 103 1.82 3.75 0.67
N ALA A 104 1.03 4.82 0.80
CA ALA A 104 0.88 5.50 2.07
C ALA A 104 -0.56 5.97 2.31
N PHE A 105 -0.97 5.91 3.56
CA PHE A 105 -2.26 6.42 4.04
C PHE A 105 -2.14 6.86 5.49
N TYR A 106 -3.13 7.54 6.01
CA TYR A 106 -3.23 7.86 7.42
C TYR A 106 -4.49 7.26 8.05
N VAL A 107 -4.40 7.03 9.34
CA VAL A 107 -5.50 6.65 10.21
C VAL A 107 -5.68 7.70 11.29
N SER A 108 -6.92 7.86 11.77
CA SER A 108 -7.19 8.68 12.95
C SER A 108 -7.52 7.78 14.12
N ALA A 109 -6.97 8.10 15.29
CA ALA A 109 -7.25 7.40 16.53
C ALA A 109 -7.46 8.44 17.66
N MET A 110 -7.84 7.95 18.83
CA MET A 110 -8.00 8.76 20.02
C MET A 110 -7.09 8.22 21.13
N THR A 111 -6.52 9.14 21.92
CA THR A 111 -5.83 8.80 23.15
C THR A 111 -6.84 8.42 24.25
N ASP A 112 -6.38 7.79 25.32
CA ASP A 112 -7.21 7.51 26.50
C ASP A 112 -7.81 8.78 27.11
N GLY A 113 -7.16 9.95 26.94
CA GLY A 113 -7.65 11.26 27.34
C GLY A 113 -8.74 11.86 26.45
N GLY A 114 -9.07 11.21 25.32
CA GLY A 114 -10.06 11.68 24.35
C GLY A 114 -9.53 12.62 23.27
N ASP A 115 -8.23 12.89 23.25
CA ASP A 115 -7.60 13.71 22.21
C ASP A 115 -7.47 12.94 20.92
N LYS A 116 -7.88 13.53 19.80
CA LYS A 116 -7.76 12.95 18.48
C LYS A 116 -6.36 13.18 17.91
N TYR A 117 -5.76 12.11 17.38
CA TYR A 117 -4.50 12.20 16.63
C TYR A 117 -4.58 11.48 15.28
N TYR A 118 -3.62 11.80 14.42
CA TYR A 118 -3.47 11.22 13.10
C TYR A 118 -2.11 10.57 12.96
N GLN A 119 -2.07 9.34 12.47
CA GLN A 119 -0.82 8.63 12.21
C GLN A 119 -0.78 8.20 10.76
N ALA A 120 0.28 8.59 10.06
CA ALA A 120 0.52 8.16 8.69
C ALA A 120 1.35 6.87 8.68
N ILE A 121 1.03 6.01 7.73
CA ILE A 121 1.65 4.70 7.52
C ILE A 121 2.17 4.67 6.09
N TRP A 122 3.43 4.32 5.93
CA TRP A 122 4.07 4.20 4.63
C TRP A 122 4.72 2.83 4.46
N TYR A 123 4.39 2.18 3.36
CA TYR A 123 4.99 0.95 2.87
C TYR A 123 5.88 1.28 1.69
N PRO A 124 7.22 1.25 1.84
CA PRO A 124 8.15 1.70 0.82
C PRO A 124 8.13 0.86 -0.44
N LYS A 125 7.85 -0.44 -0.32
CA LYS A 125 7.86 -1.37 -1.45
C LYS A 125 6.66 -2.29 -1.42
N VAL A 126 5.74 -2.05 -2.33
CA VAL A 126 4.55 -2.88 -2.52
C VAL A 126 4.35 -3.21 -3.99
N LYS A 127 3.62 -4.29 -4.25
CA LYS A 127 3.18 -4.69 -5.57
C LYS A 127 1.70 -5.00 -5.53
N ALA A 128 0.91 -4.32 -6.38
CA ALA A 128 -0.53 -4.54 -6.43
C ALA A 128 -0.88 -5.87 -7.09
N SER A 129 -1.94 -6.50 -6.60
CA SER A 129 -2.61 -7.63 -7.26
C SER A 129 -4.10 -7.34 -7.32
N LEU A 130 -4.75 -7.87 -8.37
CA LEU A 130 -6.20 -7.87 -8.45
C LEU A 130 -6.73 -9.08 -7.69
N ASP A 131 -7.54 -8.83 -6.68
CA ASP A 131 -8.27 -9.88 -5.98
C ASP A 131 -9.58 -10.22 -6.69
N ALA A 132 -10.17 -11.31 -6.24
CA ALA A 132 -11.54 -11.65 -6.61
C ALA A 132 -12.47 -10.48 -6.26
N LYS A 133 -13.26 -10.03 -7.24
CA LYS A 133 -14.27 -8.99 -7.05
C LYS A 133 -15.64 -9.63 -6.88
N ASP A 134 -16.32 -9.23 -5.84
CA ASP A 134 -17.74 -9.53 -5.68
C ASP A 134 -18.56 -8.45 -6.39
N TYR A 135 -19.38 -8.87 -7.36
CA TYR A 135 -20.30 -7.98 -8.06
C TYR A 135 -21.71 -8.23 -7.52
N ASN A 136 -22.20 -7.29 -6.72
CA ASN A 136 -23.55 -7.35 -6.20
C ASN A 136 -24.47 -6.49 -7.07
N THR A 137 -25.57 -7.08 -7.52
CA THR A 137 -26.63 -6.35 -8.20
C THR A 137 -27.55 -5.68 -7.19
N LYS A 138 -28.19 -4.58 -7.60
CA LYS A 138 -29.14 -3.85 -6.76
C LYS A 138 -30.35 -4.74 -6.45
N GLY A 139 -30.56 -5.00 -5.15
CA GLY A 139 -31.79 -5.59 -4.59
C GLY A 139 -32.65 -4.52 -3.93
N ASP A 140 -33.44 -4.90 -2.92
CA ASP A 140 -34.29 -3.98 -2.14
C ASP A 140 -33.50 -2.99 -1.27
N SER A 141 -32.21 -3.22 -1.07
CA SER A 141 -31.29 -2.32 -0.35
C SER A 141 -30.21 -1.76 -1.27
N ILE A 142 -29.71 -0.56 -0.93
CA ILE A 142 -28.57 0.03 -1.64
C ILE A 142 -27.31 -0.69 -1.20
N VAL A 143 -26.65 -1.40 -2.13
CA VAL A 143 -25.35 -2.03 -1.93
C VAL A 143 -24.29 -1.18 -2.61
N LEU A 144 -23.28 -0.74 -1.84
CA LEU A 144 -22.11 -0.04 -2.40
C LEU A 144 -21.03 -1.08 -2.73
N ASN A 145 -20.63 -1.15 -3.98
CA ASN A 145 -19.53 -1.99 -4.43
C ASN A 145 -18.21 -1.23 -4.28
N ASN A 146 -17.49 -1.50 -3.20
CA ASN A 146 -16.16 -0.92 -2.95
C ASN A 146 -15.11 -1.58 -3.85
N ALA A 147 -14.11 -0.81 -4.25
CA ALA A 147 -12.93 -1.36 -4.91
C ALA A 147 -12.04 -2.04 -3.87
N LYS A 148 -11.74 -3.33 -4.11
CA LYS A 148 -10.81 -4.13 -3.28
C LYS A 148 -9.51 -4.29 -4.05
N LEU A 149 -8.41 -4.01 -3.37
CA LEU A 149 -7.05 -4.14 -3.88
C LEU A 149 -6.21 -4.86 -2.83
N THR A 150 -5.37 -5.77 -3.26
CA THR A 150 -4.35 -6.38 -2.39
C THR A 150 -2.97 -5.95 -2.84
N PHE A 151 -2.14 -5.60 -1.88
CA PHE A 151 -0.74 -5.23 -2.09
C PHE A 151 0.15 -6.24 -1.36
N ALA A 152 1.03 -6.90 -2.10
CA ALA A 152 2.13 -7.66 -1.50
C ALA A 152 3.16 -6.67 -0.95
N ILE A 153 3.53 -6.81 0.33
CA ILE A 153 4.52 -5.99 1.02
C ILE A 153 5.86 -6.70 0.99
N GLN A 154 6.91 -5.98 0.63
CA GLN A 154 8.28 -6.46 0.64
C GLN A 154 9.19 -5.45 1.35
N ALA A 155 10.30 -5.94 1.89
CA ALA A 155 11.35 -5.06 2.37
C ALA A 155 12.07 -4.39 1.19
N CYS A 156 12.39 -3.10 1.31
CA CYS A 156 13.26 -2.41 0.37
C CYS A 156 14.75 -2.71 0.68
N LYS A 157 15.66 -2.23 -0.14
CA LYS A 157 17.10 -2.51 0.03
C LYS A 157 17.68 -2.01 1.35
N THR A 158 17.08 -1.00 1.96
CA THR A 158 17.47 -0.52 3.31
C THR A 158 17.00 -1.44 4.44
N GLY A 159 16.18 -2.45 4.14
CA GLY A 159 15.59 -3.36 5.12
C GLY A 159 14.22 -2.92 5.63
N ASP A 160 13.81 -1.69 5.35
CA ASP A 160 12.51 -1.18 5.79
C ASP A 160 11.37 -1.76 4.96
N TRP A 161 10.32 -2.21 5.61
CA TRP A 161 9.10 -2.70 4.96
C TRP A 161 7.86 -1.87 5.32
N LYS A 162 7.92 -1.15 6.47
CA LYS A 162 6.86 -0.30 6.98
C LYS A 162 7.45 0.82 7.83
N ILE A 163 7.00 2.03 7.61
CA ILE A 163 7.40 3.21 8.38
C ILE A 163 6.14 3.90 8.90
N LEU A 164 6.11 4.15 10.19
CA LEU A 164 5.06 4.91 10.87
C LEU A 164 5.54 6.34 11.09
N SER A 165 4.66 7.30 10.89
CA SER A 165 4.94 8.69 11.26
C SER A 165 4.87 8.89 12.78
N PRO A 166 5.37 10.01 13.30
CA PRO A 166 4.93 10.52 14.58
C PRO A 166 3.41 10.70 14.62
N GLU A 167 2.86 10.85 15.82
CA GLU A 167 1.48 11.24 16.01
C GLU A 167 1.32 12.73 15.71
N PHE A 168 0.38 13.07 14.85
CA PHE A 168 0.09 14.44 14.45
C PHE A 168 -1.22 14.90 15.05
N GLY A 169 -1.28 16.16 15.47
CA GLY A 169 -2.51 16.77 15.99
C GLY A 169 -3.54 17.09 14.90
N THR A 170 -3.10 17.19 13.65
CA THR A 170 -3.96 17.57 12.52
C THR A 170 -3.82 16.61 11.34
N GLU A 171 -4.92 16.46 10.59
CA GLU A 171 -4.94 15.70 9.34
C GLU A 171 -3.97 16.27 8.29
N ALA A 172 -3.85 17.62 8.24
CA ALA A 172 -3.00 18.29 7.27
C ALA A 172 -1.52 17.93 7.44
N GLU A 173 -1.04 17.76 8.67
CA GLU A 173 0.33 17.34 8.95
C GLU A 173 0.59 15.92 8.48
N ALA A 174 -0.36 14.99 8.73
CA ALA A 174 -0.27 13.62 8.26
C ALA A 174 -0.26 13.55 6.72
N VAL A 175 -1.10 14.33 6.06
CA VAL A 175 -1.13 14.47 4.58
C VAL A 175 0.18 15.03 4.05
N SER A 176 0.72 16.08 4.69
CA SER A 176 2.00 16.68 4.29
C SER A 176 3.15 15.67 4.39
N TRP A 177 3.19 14.89 5.46
CA TRP A 177 4.18 13.82 5.64
C TRP A 177 4.08 12.74 4.55
N ILE A 178 2.86 12.29 4.21
CA ILE A 178 2.63 11.32 3.13
C ILE A 178 3.14 11.88 1.81
N ASN A 179 2.79 13.13 1.48
CA ASN A 179 3.22 13.77 0.25
C ASN A 179 4.75 13.89 0.15
N ASP A 180 5.43 14.12 1.28
CA ASP A 180 6.91 14.16 1.30
C ASP A 180 7.53 12.78 1.04
N LYS A 181 6.96 11.71 1.60
CA LYS A 181 7.49 10.35 1.46
C LYS A 181 7.24 9.73 0.09
N ILE A 182 6.15 10.10 -0.58
CA ILE A 182 5.68 9.48 -1.84
C ILE A 182 5.83 10.40 -3.05
N LYS A 183 6.46 11.58 -2.87
CA LYS A 183 6.70 12.53 -3.96
C LYS A 183 7.55 11.94 -5.08
N ALA A 184 7.31 12.41 -6.31
CA ALA A 184 8.17 12.06 -7.44
C ALA A 184 9.61 12.53 -7.16
N THR A 185 10.55 11.62 -7.38
CA THR A 185 11.98 11.92 -7.33
C THR A 185 12.43 12.34 -8.72
N THR A 186 12.95 13.54 -8.81
CA THR A 186 13.47 14.14 -10.05
C THR A 186 14.83 13.56 -10.42
#